data_6fe2c6eec4120847483145b858d37417
#
_entry.id   6fe2c6eec4120847483145b858d37417
#
_cell.length_a   1.000
_cell.length_b   1.000
_cell.length_c   1.000
_cell.angle_alpha   90.00
_cell.angle_beta   90.00
_cell.angle_gamma   90.00
#
_symmetry.space_group_name_H-M   'P 1'
#
loop_
_entity.id
_entity.type
_entity.pdbx_description
1 polymer ?
#
loop_
_entity_poly.entity_id
_entity_poly.type
_entity_poly.pdbx_seq_one_letter_code
_entity_poly.pdbx_strand_id
1 'polypeptide(L)'
;MCIRDSVGTGAGFPGLPLRICLRNIELTLLDSLNKRINFLQEVSKQVGIDNIEFIHGRAEDFGKLEEYREKYDIATARAVAGLPILMEFCVPFVKVGGYFVCLKGPNANLELEESKAAMDVLGVEFIEKINIELPESDLNHNILVFKKVKNTPDKYPR
;
A
#
# COMPACT_ATOMS: atom_id res chain seq x y z
N MET A 1 -8.28 -11.64 6.76
CA MET A 1 -7.07 -10.83 6.47
C MET A 1 -7.53 -9.48 5.97
N CYS A 2 -7.13 -8.42 6.66
CA CYS A 2 -7.51 -7.05 6.33
C CYS A 2 -6.39 -6.42 5.49
N ILE A 3 -6.66 -6.18 4.22
CA ILE A 3 -5.70 -5.56 3.31
C ILE A 3 -6.11 -4.11 3.11
N ARG A 4 -5.25 -3.17 3.52
CA ARG A 4 -5.37 -1.80 3.04
C ARG A 4 -4.59 -1.68 1.74
N ASP A 5 -5.32 -1.58 0.65
CA ASP A 5 -4.71 -1.36 -0.63
C ASP A 5 -4.60 0.10 -0.95
N SER A 6 -3.39 0.39 -1.26
CA SER A 6 -2.83 1.59 -1.87
C SER A 6 -3.35 2.94 -1.41
N VAL A 7 -2.49 3.58 -0.71
CA VAL A 7 -2.37 5.02 -0.68
C VAL A 7 -2.18 5.51 -2.12
N GLY A 8 -3.18 6.25 -2.61
CA GLY A 8 -3.22 6.63 -4.02
C GLY A 8 -3.61 5.48 -4.93
N THR A 9 -4.73 4.79 -4.61
CA THR A 9 -5.19 3.60 -5.36
C THR A 9 -5.44 3.84 -6.84
N GLY A 10 -5.67 5.08 -7.25
CA GLY A 10 -5.91 5.44 -8.65
C GLY A 10 -7.12 4.72 -9.23
N ALA A 11 -6.88 3.83 -10.20
CA ALA A 11 -7.91 2.98 -10.81
C ALA A 11 -8.19 1.69 -10.03
N GLY A 12 -7.75 1.58 -8.76
CA GLY A 12 -8.00 0.41 -7.91
C GLY A 12 -6.94 -0.68 -7.98
N PHE A 13 -5.74 -0.37 -8.43
CA PHE A 13 -4.65 -1.34 -8.54
C PHE A 13 -3.61 -1.16 -7.43
N PRO A 14 -3.17 -2.29 -6.78
CA PRO A 14 -3.52 -3.69 -7.04
C PRO A 14 -4.79 -4.21 -6.34
N GLY A 15 -5.52 -3.41 -5.54
CA GLY A 15 -6.56 -3.88 -4.63
C GLY A 15 -7.77 -4.54 -5.26
N LEU A 16 -8.39 -3.95 -6.26
CA LEU A 16 -9.54 -4.57 -6.90
C LEU A 16 -9.19 -5.94 -7.51
N PRO A 17 -8.09 -6.11 -8.27
CA PRO A 17 -7.64 -7.43 -8.69
C PRO A 17 -7.39 -8.41 -7.53
N LEU A 18 -6.76 -7.95 -6.45
CA LEU A 18 -6.55 -8.79 -5.27
C LEU A 18 -7.88 -9.24 -4.65
N ARG A 19 -8.85 -8.33 -4.51
CA ARG A 19 -10.18 -8.64 -3.96
C ARG A 19 -10.96 -9.61 -4.86
N ILE A 20 -10.81 -9.52 -6.18
CA ILE A 20 -11.40 -10.45 -7.13
C ILE A 20 -10.81 -11.86 -6.96
N CYS A 21 -9.49 -11.95 -6.86
CA CYS A 21 -8.78 -13.23 -6.74
C CYS A 21 -8.90 -13.84 -5.34
N LEU A 22 -8.90 -13.01 -4.31
CA LEU A 22 -8.89 -13.40 -2.90
C LEU A 22 -10.21 -13.00 -2.23
N ARG A 23 -11.24 -13.82 -2.38
CA ARG A 23 -12.62 -13.51 -1.94
C ARG A 23 -12.80 -13.28 -0.45
N ASN A 24 -11.88 -13.77 0.38
CA ASN A 24 -11.95 -13.72 1.85
C ASN A 24 -11.13 -12.59 2.47
N ILE A 25 -10.78 -11.55 1.71
CA ILE A 25 -10.10 -10.37 2.23
C ILE A 25 -11.09 -9.21 2.43
N GLU A 26 -10.86 -8.43 3.46
CA GLU A 26 -11.47 -7.10 3.63
C GLU A 26 -10.53 -6.07 3.01
N LEU A 27 -11.06 -5.24 2.13
CA LEU A 27 -10.29 -4.28 1.35
C LEU A 27 -10.67 -2.85 1.74
N THR A 28 -9.69 -2.01 2.00
CA THR A 28 -9.86 -0.57 2.16
C THR A 28 -9.09 0.17 1.08
N LEU A 29 -9.76 1.00 0.30
CA LEU A 29 -9.18 1.82 -0.76
C LEU A 29 -9.16 3.29 -0.34
N LEU A 30 -7.97 3.89 -0.30
CA LEU A 30 -7.76 5.30 0.04
C LEU A 30 -7.23 6.07 -1.16
N ASP A 31 -7.86 7.19 -1.50
CA ASP A 31 -7.32 8.15 -2.47
C ASP A 31 -7.67 9.58 -2.08
N SER A 32 -6.76 10.51 -2.35
CA SER A 32 -6.96 11.93 -2.09
C SER A 32 -7.88 12.62 -3.09
N LEU A 33 -8.20 11.96 -4.21
CA LEU A 33 -9.09 12.49 -5.25
C LEU A 33 -10.47 11.83 -5.17
N ASN A 34 -11.47 12.58 -4.75
CA ASN A 34 -12.85 12.08 -4.63
C ASN A 34 -13.40 11.48 -5.94
N LYS A 35 -13.00 12.03 -7.09
CA LYS A 35 -13.39 11.49 -8.40
C LYS A 35 -12.94 10.04 -8.59
N ARG A 36 -11.77 9.67 -8.07
CA ARG A 36 -11.26 8.28 -8.14
C ARG A 36 -12.06 7.37 -7.21
N ILE A 37 -12.35 7.82 -6.00
CA ILE A 37 -13.20 7.07 -5.07
C ILE A 37 -14.58 6.79 -5.66
N ASN A 38 -15.24 7.80 -6.23
CA ASN A 38 -16.56 7.62 -6.88
C ASN A 38 -16.48 6.64 -8.05
N PHE A 39 -15.42 6.71 -8.85
CA PHE A 39 -15.17 5.75 -9.94
C PHE A 39 -15.03 4.32 -9.41
N LEU A 40 -14.26 4.12 -8.34
CA LEU A 40 -14.03 2.80 -7.75
C LEU A 40 -15.31 2.22 -7.13
N GLN A 41 -16.13 3.05 -6.51
CA GLN A 41 -17.45 2.64 -6.00
C GLN A 41 -18.34 2.15 -7.13
N GLU A 42 -18.40 2.90 -8.25
CA GLU A 42 -19.22 2.51 -9.41
C GLU A 42 -18.69 1.22 -10.06
N VAL A 43 -17.38 1.09 -10.27
CA VAL A 43 -16.77 -0.13 -10.82
C VAL A 43 -17.08 -1.34 -9.93
N SER A 44 -16.89 -1.21 -8.61
CA SER A 44 -17.13 -2.30 -7.66
C SER A 44 -18.58 -2.76 -7.69
N LYS A 45 -19.52 -1.81 -7.79
CA LYS A 45 -20.94 -2.10 -7.93
C LYS A 45 -21.26 -2.84 -9.24
N GLN A 46 -20.70 -2.38 -10.37
CA GLN A 46 -20.94 -3.00 -11.69
C GLN A 46 -20.36 -4.41 -11.79
N VAL A 47 -19.20 -4.64 -11.16
CA VAL A 47 -18.52 -5.95 -11.13
C VAL A 47 -19.08 -6.88 -10.04
N GLY A 48 -19.91 -6.36 -9.13
CA GLY A 48 -20.50 -7.14 -8.04
C GLY A 48 -19.50 -7.52 -6.94
N ILE A 49 -18.57 -6.61 -6.64
CA ILE A 49 -17.58 -6.80 -5.57
C ILE A 49 -18.05 -6.04 -4.33
N ASP A 50 -18.21 -6.74 -3.23
CA ASP A 50 -18.59 -6.23 -1.92
C ASP A 50 -17.41 -6.23 -0.93
N ASN A 51 -17.68 -5.85 0.34
CA ASN A 51 -16.70 -5.80 1.42
C ASN A 51 -15.49 -4.93 1.10
N ILE A 52 -15.74 -3.76 0.52
CA ILE A 52 -14.73 -2.75 0.25
C ILE A 52 -15.11 -1.47 1.00
N GLU A 53 -14.18 -0.97 1.79
CA GLU A 53 -14.25 0.37 2.37
C GLU A 53 -13.58 1.38 1.44
N PHE A 54 -14.26 2.48 1.13
CA PHE A 54 -13.75 3.55 0.28
C PHE A 54 -13.52 4.81 1.10
N ILE A 55 -12.29 5.31 1.11
CA ILE A 55 -11.90 6.48 1.90
C ILE A 55 -11.38 7.57 0.98
N HIS A 56 -12.07 8.72 1.00
CA HIS A 56 -11.56 9.94 0.38
C HIS A 56 -10.75 10.72 1.42
N GLY A 57 -9.46 10.87 1.20
CA GLY A 57 -8.58 11.62 2.08
C GLY A 57 -7.11 11.38 1.83
N ARG A 58 -6.27 12.04 2.62
CA ARG A 58 -4.82 11.92 2.54
C ARG A 58 -4.32 10.85 3.50
N ALA A 59 -3.28 10.14 3.10
CA ALA A 59 -2.68 9.10 3.95
C ALA A 59 -2.12 9.68 5.25
N GLU A 60 -1.57 10.89 5.19
CA GLU A 60 -1.00 11.59 6.33
C GLU A 60 -2.04 11.88 7.42
N ASP A 61 -3.27 12.17 7.01
CA ASP A 61 -4.36 12.44 7.94
C ASP A 61 -4.89 11.13 8.56
N PHE A 62 -5.22 10.15 7.72
CA PHE A 62 -5.79 8.88 8.16
C PHE A 62 -4.79 7.98 8.91
N GLY A 63 -3.49 8.05 8.58
CA GLY A 63 -2.44 7.31 9.27
C GLY A 63 -2.22 7.72 10.74
N LYS A 64 -2.79 8.85 11.16
CA LYS A 64 -2.78 9.33 12.55
C LYS A 64 -4.02 8.92 13.34
N LEU A 65 -5.10 8.54 12.66
CA LEU A 65 -6.35 8.17 13.31
C LEU A 65 -6.25 6.78 13.93
N GLU A 66 -6.62 6.64 15.19
CA GLU A 66 -6.54 5.39 15.96
C GLU A 66 -7.33 4.24 15.30
N GLU A 67 -8.42 4.55 14.62
CA GLU A 67 -9.25 3.56 13.94
C GLU A 67 -8.58 2.90 12.73
N TYR A 68 -7.57 3.57 12.14
CA TYR A 68 -6.85 3.07 10.96
C TYR A 68 -5.40 2.71 11.24
N ARG A 69 -4.78 3.38 12.23
CA ARG A 69 -3.36 3.19 12.54
C ARG A 69 -3.10 1.80 13.08
N GLU A 70 -2.12 1.10 12.47
CA GLU A 70 -1.66 -0.24 12.88
C GLU A 70 -2.77 -1.29 12.98
N LYS A 71 -3.76 -1.22 12.09
CA LYS A 71 -4.90 -2.15 12.05
C LYS A 71 -4.83 -3.19 10.93
N TYR A 72 -4.05 -2.93 9.88
CA TYR A 72 -4.08 -3.75 8.67
C TYR A 72 -2.99 -4.82 8.67
N ASP A 73 -3.32 -6.01 8.17
CA ASP A 73 -2.35 -7.10 7.96
C ASP A 73 -1.35 -6.75 6.88
N ILE A 74 -1.84 -6.12 5.80
CA ILE A 74 -1.04 -5.74 4.65
C ILE A 74 -1.43 -4.33 4.19
N ALA A 75 -0.44 -3.50 3.90
CA ALA A 75 -0.63 -2.30 3.09
C ALA A 75 0.11 -2.46 1.76
N THR A 76 -0.53 -2.03 0.67
CA THR A 76 0.08 -2.06 -0.66
C THR A 76 0.13 -0.68 -1.28
N ALA A 77 1.07 -0.45 -2.19
CA ALA A 77 1.15 0.78 -2.96
C ALA A 77 1.81 0.56 -4.32
N ARG A 78 1.42 1.39 -5.31
CA ARG A 78 2.00 1.40 -6.65
C ARG A 78 2.27 2.82 -7.11
N ALA A 79 3.51 3.11 -7.50
CA ALA A 79 3.91 4.30 -8.28
C ALA A 79 3.43 5.66 -7.76
N VAL A 80 3.39 5.86 -6.42
CA VAL A 80 2.88 7.13 -5.83
C VAL A 80 4.02 8.11 -5.57
N ALA A 81 5.15 7.61 -5.04
CA ALA A 81 6.30 8.43 -4.63
C ALA A 81 7.58 7.60 -4.56
N GLY A 82 8.71 8.24 -4.28
CA GLY A 82 9.94 7.55 -3.89
C GLY A 82 9.72 6.67 -2.66
N LEU A 83 10.48 5.59 -2.53
CA LEU A 83 10.23 4.56 -1.52
C LEU A 83 10.22 5.08 -0.07
N PRO A 84 11.12 6.00 0.37
CA PRO A 84 11.09 6.52 1.73
C PRO A 84 9.76 7.24 2.08
N ILE A 85 9.25 8.06 1.15
CA ILE A 85 7.99 8.78 1.31
C ILE A 85 6.81 7.80 1.27
N LEU A 86 6.85 6.84 0.36
CA LEU A 86 5.82 5.81 0.23
C LEU A 86 5.68 4.98 1.52
N MET A 87 6.82 4.63 2.13
CA MET A 87 6.84 3.97 3.45
C MET A 87 6.19 4.83 4.52
N GLU A 88 6.48 6.13 4.56
CA GLU A 88 5.89 7.05 5.54
C GLU A 88 4.36 7.10 5.41
N PHE A 89 3.83 6.98 4.18
CA PHE A 89 2.39 6.97 3.93
C PHE A 89 1.72 5.64 4.26
N CYS A 90 2.40 4.51 4.06
CA CYS A 90 1.78 3.18 4.12
C CYS A 90 2.04 2.43 5.43
N VAL A 91 3.27 2.49 5.95
CA VAL A 91 3.67 1.71 7.13
C VAL A 91 2.87 2.02 8.39
N PRO A 92 2.44 3.29 8.64
CA PRO A 92 1.61 3.60 9.82
C PRO A 92 0.29 2.83 9.89
N PHE A 93 -0.23 2.34 8.78
CA PHE A 93 -1.45 1.54 8.75
C PHE A 93 -1.22 0.07 9.10
N VAL A 94 0.00 -0.44 8.89
CA VAL A 94 0.35 -1.85 9.07
C VAL A 94 0.55 -2.17 10.55
N LYS A 95 -0.10 -3.21 11.05
CA LYS A 95 0.13 -3.71 12.41
C LYS A 95 1.51 -4.36 12.57
N VAL A 96 2.04 -4.42 13.77
CA VAL A 96 3.27 -5.18 14.05
C VAL A 96 3.06 -6.66 13.68
N GLY A 97 4.00 -7.22 12.93
CA GLY A 97 3.90 -8.56 12.33
C GLY A 97 3.25 -8.59 10.94
N GLY A 98 2.62 -7.49 10.52
CA GLY A 98 2.08 -7.32 9.17
C GLY A 98 3.12 -6.92 8.12
N TYR A 99 2.67 -6.67 6.89
CA TYR A 99 3.54 -6.44 5.75
C TYR A 99 3.19 -5.16 4.98
N PHE A 100 4.22 -4.47 4.53
CA PHE A 100 4.10 -3.46 3.48
C PHE A 100 4.63 -4.04 2.18
N VAL A 101 3.84 -3.97 1.12
CA VAL A 101 4.18 -4.51 -0.21
C VAL A 101 4.04 -3.41 -1.24
N CYS A 102 5.09 -3.10 -1.98
CA CYS A 102 5.00 -2.08 -3.02
C CYS A 102 5.56 -2.54 -4.36
N LEU A 103 4.93 -2.02 -5.42
CA LEU A 103 5.34 -2.26 -6.80
C LEU A 103 6.23 -1.12 -7.25
N LYS A 104 7.44 -1.46 -7.69
CA LYS A 104 8.47 -0.53 -8.12
C LYS A 104 9.01 -0.86 -9.49
N GLY A 105 9.58 0.14 -10.15
CA GLY A 105 10.24 0.01 -11.45
C GLY A 105 11.71 -0.47 -11.34
N PRO A 106 12.51 -0.24 -12.39
CA PRO A 106 13.88 -0.76 -12.48
C PRO A 106 14.83 -0.20 -11.40
N ASN A 107 14.55 0.97 -10.85
CA ASN A 107 15.40 1.62 -9.84
C ASN A 107 15.19 1.12 -8.40
N ALA A 108 14.49 -0.01 -8.21
CA ALA A 108 14.12 -0.54 -6.90
C ALA A 108 15.32 -0.75 -5.95
N ASN A 109 16.47 -1.16 -6.47
CA ASN A 109 17.68 -1.35 -5.64
C ASN A 109 18.22 -0.02 -5.09
N LEU A 110 18.26 1.03 -5.91
CA LEU A 110 18.70 2.37 -5.49
C LEU A 110 17.73 2.92 -4.42
N GLU A 111 16.43 2.81 -4.67
CA GLU A 111 15.41 3.25 -3.72
C GLU A 111 15.48 2.49 -2.38
N LEU A 112 15.84 1.19 -2.40
CA LEU A 112 16.06 0.41 -1.17
C LEU A 112 17.22 0.97 -0.35
N GLU A 113 18.35 1.26 -0.99
CA GLU A 113 19.52 1.84 -0.28
C GLU A 113 19.17 3.21 0.35
N GLU A 114 18.47 4.06 -0.38
CA GLU A 114 18.01 5.37 0.09
C GLU A 114 16.97 5.28 1.22
N SER A 115 16.30 4.13 1.36
CA SER A 115 15.22 3.92 2.33
C SER A 115 15.68 3.35 3.67
N LYS A 116 16.96 3.01 3.87
CA LYS A 116 17.45 2.36 5.09
C LYS A 116 17.08 3.14 6.35
N ALA A 117 17.31 4.46 6.35
CA ALA A 117 16.95 5.30 7.50
C ALA A 117 15.42 5.35 7.74
N ALA A 118 14.61 5.35 6.67
CA ALA A 118 13.17 5.32 6.79
C ALA A 118 12.68 3.97 7.35
N MET A 119 13.26 2.85 6.92
CA MET A 119 12.96 1.52 7.45
C MET A 119 13.18 1.45 8.96
N ASP A 120 14.35 1.90 9.44
CA ASP A 120 14.69 1.91 10.86
C ASP A 120 13.72 2.75 11.69
N VAL A 121 13.41 3.95 11.20
CA VAL A 121 12.53 4.90 11.91
C VAL A 121 11.08 4.43 11.92
N LEU A 122 10.57 3.92 10.79
CA LEU A 122 9.17 3.50 10.66
C LEU A 122 8.91 2.09 11.22
N GLY A 123 9.97 1.34 11.53
CA GLY A 123 9.86 0.04 12.17
C GLY A 123 9.58 -1.11 11.24
N VAL A 124 10.18 -1.12 10.06
CA VAL A 124 10.07 -2.21 9.09
C VAL A 124 11.43 -2.78 8.72
N GLU A 125 11.45 -4.05 8.37
CA GLU A 125 12.59 -4.76 7.82
C GLU A 125 12.30 -5.20 6.39
N PHE A 126 13.28 -5.05 5.51
CA PHE A 126 13.21 -5.58 4.16
C PHE A 126 13.29 -7.11 4.18
N ILE A 127 12.35 -7.79 3.53
CA ILE A 127 12.28 -9.25 3.46
C ILE A 127 12.81 -9.76 2.13
N GLU A 128 12.22 -9.30 1.02
CA GLU A 128 12.58 -9.78 -0.30
C GLU A 128 12.20 -8.81 -1.42
N LYS A 129 12.88 -8.99 -2.55
CA LYS A 129 12.55 -8.37 -3.83
C LYS A 129 12.22 -9.46 -4.83
N ILE A 130 11.02 -9.40 -5.40
CA ILE A 130 10.55 -10.30 -6.44
C ILE A 130 10.60 -9.55 -7.77
N ASN A 131 11.41 -10.04 -8.70
CA ASN A 131 11.46 -9.49 -10.05
C ASN A 131 10.33 -10.10 -10.89
N ILE A 132 9.59 -9.25 -11.62
CA ILE A 132 8.49 -9.68 -12.48
C ILE A 132 8.83 -9.27 -13.92
N GLU A 133 8.92 -10.25 -14.79
CA GLU A 133 9.03 -10.07 -16.21
C GLU A 133 7.62 -10.15 -16.82
N LEU A 134 7.22 -9.09 -17.53
CA LEU A 134 5.97 -9.11 -18.27
C LEU A 134 6.24 -9.56 -19.70
N PRO A 135 5.47 -10.52 -20.23
CA PRO A 135 5.56 -10.92 -21.64
C PRO A 135 5.45 -9.70 -22.56
N GLU A 136 6.28 -9.62 -23.58
CA GLU A 136 6.28 -8.55 -24.58
C GLU A 136 6.59 -7.13 -24.00
N SER A 137 7.23 -7.04 -22.84
CA SER A 137 7.61 -5.78 -22.20
C SER A 137 9.07 -5.79 -21.79
N ASP A 138 9.82 -4.77 -22.17
CA ASP A 138 11.19 -4.53 -21.72
C ASP A 138 11.26 -3.88 -20.32
N LEU A 139 10.09 -3.66 -19.68
CA LEU A 139 10.01 -3.00 -18.39
C LEU A 139 10.21 -4.00 -17.26
N ASN A 140 11.24 -3.78 -16.46
CA ASN A 140 11.47 -4.51 -15.22
C ASN A 140 10.55 -4.00 -14.12
N HIS A 141 9.70 -4.87 -13.62
CA HIS A 141 8.83 -4.61 -12.48
C HIS A 141 9.34 -5.38 -11.26
N ASN A 142 9.33 -4.73 -10.11
CA ASN A 142 9.77 -5.31 -8.85
C ASN A 142 8.68 -5.19 -7.81
N ILE A 143 8.45 -6.27 -7.06
CA ILE A 143 7.68 -6.23 -5.82
C ILE A 143 8.69 -6.21 -4.68
N LEU A 144 8.57 -5.22 -3.79
CA LEU A 144 9.36 -5.14 -2.57
C LEU A 144 8.45 -5.48 -1.39
N VAL A 145 8.91 -6.38 -0.54
CA VAL A 145 8.19 -6.86 0.64
C VAL A 145 8.94 -6.44 1.90
N PHE A 146 8.23 -5.78 2.80
CA PHE A 146 8.73 -5.34 4.10
C PHE A 146 7.84 -5.89 5.21
N LYS A 147 8.43 -6.34 6.30
CA LYS A 147 7.72 -6.77 7.51
C LYS A 147 7.77 -5.69 8.57
N LYS A 148 6.64 -5.38 9.16
CA LYS A 148 6.60 -4.47 10.30
C LYS A 148 7.01 -5.19 11.58
N VAL A 149 8.09 -4.72 12.21
CA VAL A 149 8.72 -5.36 13.38
C VAL A 149 8.56 -4.56 14.67
N LYS A 150 8.25 -3.27 14.57
CA LYS A 150 7.96 -2.40 15.73
C LYS A 150 6.96 -1.30 15.38
N ASN A 151 6.36 -0.68 16.37
CA ASN A 151 5.41 0.42 16.19
C ASN A 151 6.07 1.61 15.50
N THR A 152 5.33 2.26 14.61
CA THR A 152 5.76 3.51 13.99
C THR A 152 5.61 4.66 14.99
N PRO A 153 6.63 5.52 15.18
CA PRO A 153 6.51 6.67 16.07
C PRO A 153 5.38 7.60 15.70
N ASP A 154 4.69 8.19 16.71
CA ASP A 154 3.47 9.01 16.52
C ASP A 154 3.68 10.26 15.66
N LYS A 155 4.91 10.76 15.56
CA LYS A 155 5.25 11.88 14.69
C LYS A 155 5.12 11.57 13.19
N TYR A 156 4.95 10.30 12.82
CA TYR A 156 4.74 9.84 11.44
C TYR A 156 3.33 9.26 11.26
N PRO A 157 2.71 9.51 10.08
CA PRO A 157 3.21 10.33 8.96
C PRO A 157 3.23 11.83 9.29
N ARG A 158 4.11 12.57 8.62
CA ARG A 158 4.22 14.03 8.77
C ARG A 158 3.20 14.77 7.93
#